data_680cebe094b364355515ab9a027b2b9b
#
_entry.id   680cebe094b364355515ab9a027b2b9b
#
_cell.length_a   1.000
_cell.length_b   1.000
_cell.length_c   1.000
_cell.angle_alpha   90.00
_cell.angle_beta   90.00
_cell.angle_gamma   90.00
#
_symmetry.space_group_name_H-M   'P 1'
#
loop_
_entity.id
_entity.type
_entity.pdbx_description
1 polymer ?
#
loop_
_entity_poly.entity_id
_entity_poly.type
_entity_poly.pdbx_seq_one_letter_code
_entity_poly.pdbx_strand_id
1 'polypeptide(L)'
;MDQQNYELDQTGAEETPKKKKGSTVKGIVIGVIGTLLISWTGINVACLATNSQILITNKESADDGEGAVLDADTVSKINELTAYTKLYYYDDIENEKLQDGLYTGLIDGLGDKYSVYYNAEDYQALQVSTTGQYYGIGAGLSQDKDTMVVTVNKVYEGTPSETAGLLKDDVIVSVDGTEATSMEVSELVKLIRGEKGTTVHLEIYRPSTEENLSFDVERQDITLPSVSHKMFEDGIGYVHIDSFETETAAQFEEAVKDLEDQGMKALIIDVRYNLGGMVTAVVQILDDILPEGTVVYTEDKNGNRQDYTSSGDTYLDYPIAVLINGESASASEILAGAVKDYQYGTLIGTTTFGKGIVQTIFPLEDGDAVKLTTAKYFTPNGNYIHGVGIEPDIELEYEYLDKDGTSYDEAYDNQIQKAIEVLKDKIQ
;
A
#
# COMPACT_ATOMS: atom_id res chain seq x y z
N MET A 1 -0.64 16.76 -23.27
CA MET A 1 -1.97 16.42 -22.65
C MET A 1 -1.65 15.46 -21.53
N ASP A 2 -1.63 15.96 -20.28
CA ASP A 2 -1.29 15.10 -19.14
C ASP A 2 -2.54 14.37 -18.69
N GLN A 3 -2.60 13.08 -18.99
CA GLN A 3 -3.60 12.19 -18.40
C GLN A 3 -3.10 11.75 -17.03
N GLN A 4 -3.90 11.97 -16.01
CA GLN A 4 -3.66 11.32 -14.71
C GLN A 4 -4.41 10.00 -14.69
N ASN A 5 -3.63 8.93 -14.63
CA ASN A 5 -4.17 7.61 -14.37
C ASN A 5 -4.41 7.48 -12.87
N TYR A 6 -5.66 7.34 -12.47
CA TYR A 6 -6.02 6.88 -11.16
C TYR A 6 -6.27 5.37 -11.24
N GLU A 7 -5.19 4.62 -11.40
CA GLU A 7 -5.22 3.27 -10.85
C GLU A 7 -5.28 3.45 -9.33
N LEU A 8 -6.01 2.61 -8.66
CA LEU A 8 -5.89 2.45 -7.23
C LEU A 8 -4.49 1.88 -6.90
N ASP A 9 -3.59 2.04 -7.81
CA ASP A 9 -2.21 1.66 -7.76
C ASP A 9 -1.33 2.88 -7.57
N GLN A 10 -0.47 2.77 -6.61
CA GLN A 10 0.42 3.78 -6.10
C GLN A 10 1.65 3.92 -6.98
N THR A 11 1.50 4.37 -8.18
CA THR A 11 2.67 4.72 -8.98
C THR A 11 2.55 6.15 -9.46
N GLY A 12 3.16 7.05 -8.74
CA GLY A 12 3.25 8.45 -9.13
C GLY A 12 4.55 9.08 -8.66
N ALA A 13 5.63 8.84 -9.40
CA ALA A 13 6.77 9.74 -9.34
C ALA A 13 6.39 11.03 -10.06
N GLU A 14 6.18 12.12 -9.34
CA GLU A 14 5.97 13.44 -9.91
C GLU A 14 7.18 14.34 -9.67
N GLU A 15 7.64 14.95 -10.75
CA GLU A 15 8.59 16.06 -10.73
C GLU A 15 8.04 17.23 -9.91
N THR A 16 8.89 17.83 -9.08
CA THR A 16 8.57 18.90 -8.13
C THR A 16 8.06 20.17 -8.79
N PRO A 17 6.83 20.62 -8.55
CA PRO A 17 6.44 21.99 -8.84
C PRO A 17 6.63 22.91 -7.62
N LYS A 18 7.01 24.12 -7.90
CA LYS A 18 7.25 25.22 -6.97
C LYS A 18 6.04 25.49 -6.06
N LYS A 19 6.33 25.65 -4.75
CA LYS A 19 5.40 25.99 -3.68
C LYS A 19 4.35 27.06 -4.05
N LYS A 20 3.07 26.68 -3.98
CA LYS A 20 1.98 27.59 -3.61
C LYS A 20 1.38 27.11 -2.30
N LYS A 21 1.33 28.00 -1.31
CA LYS A 21 0.68 27.79 -0.02
C LYS A 21 -0.84 27.67 -0.24
N GLY A 22 -1.43 26.55 0.18
CA GLY A 22 -2.87 26.39 0.22
C GLY A 22 -3.28 24.92 0.28
N SER A 23 -3.85 24.50 1.38
CA SER A 23 -4.48 23.19 1.62
C SER A 23 -3.55 22.00 1.82
N THR A 24 -3.09 21.86 3.05
CA THR A 24 -2.14 20.82 3.48
C THR A 24 -2.81 19.47 3.78
N VAL A 25 -4.13 19.40 3.84
CA VAL A 25 -4.86 18.19 4.31
C VAL A 25 -5.13 17.20 3.17
N LYS A 26 -5.39 17.65 1.96
CA LYS A 26 -5.67 16.75 0.82
C LYS A 26 -4.41 16.08 0.21
N GLY A 27 -3.23 16.58 0.52
CA GLY A 27 -1.95 16.03 -0.02
C GLY A 27 -1.37 14.86 0.78
N ILE A 28 -1.81 14.65 2.02
CA ILE A 28 -1.25 13.64 2.93
C ILE A 28 -1.88 12.26 2.71
N VAL A 29 -3.13 12.19 2.24
CA VAL A 29 -3.84 10.91 2.02
C VAL A 29 -3.23 10.08 0.88
N ILE A 30 -2.58 10.72 -0.08
CA ILE A 30 -2.05 10.04 -1.28
C ILE A 30 -0.57 9.65 -1.15
N GLY A 31 0.14 10.18 -0.17
CA GLY A 31 1.61 10.10 -0.11
C GLY A 31 2.22 9.05 0.82
N VAL A 32 1.44 8.34 1.62
CA VAL A 32 1.99 7.46 2.67
C VAL A 32 1.22 6.15 2.77
N ILE A 33 1.16 5.42 1.68
CA ILE A 33 0.66 4.06 1.70
C ILE A 33 1.84 3.09 1.59
N GLY A 34 2.49 2.86 2.67
CA GLY A 34 3.45 1.84 2.94
C GLY A 34 3.42 1.59 4.43
N THR A 35 2.32 1.12 4.94
CA THR A 35 2.20 0.84 6.36
C THR A 35 2.15 -0.64 6.59
N LEU A 36 3.14 -1.14 7.32
CA LEU A 36 3.06 -2.45 7.94
C LEU A 36 1.83 -2.49 8.84
N LEU A 37 0.81 -3.21 8.41
CA LEU A 37 -0.30 -3.60 9.24
C LEU A 37 0.01 -4.98 9.80
N ILE A 38 0.19 -5.06 11.10
CA ILE A 38 0.08 -6.35 11.79
C ILE A 38 -1.36 -6.79 11.60
N SER A 39 -1.57 -7.97 10.97
CA SER A 39 -2.90 -8.39 10.58
C SER A 39 -3.85 -8.39 11.79
N TRP A 40 -5.01 -7.81 11.60
CA TRP A 40 -6.10 -7.77 12.55
C TRP A 40 -6.48 -9.15 13.12
N THR A 41 -6.30 -10.21 12.35
CA THR A 41 -6.55 -11.60 12.77
C THR A 41 -5.55 -12.11 13.81
N GLY A 42 -4.26 -11.75 13.72
CA GLY A 42 -3.24 -12.16 14.71
C GLY A 42 -3.45 -11.48 16.07
N ILE A 43 -3.80 -10.18 16.08
CA ILE A 43 -4.04 -9.43 17.31
C ILE A 43 -5.34 -9.90 18.00
N ASN A 44 -6.41 -10.15 17.24
CA ASN A 44 -7.64 -10.67 17.83
C ASN A 44 -7.45 -12.07 18.43
N VAL A 45 -6.67 -12.94 17.81
CA VAL A 45 -6.35 -14.27 18.36
C VAL A 45 -5.44 -14.15 19.59
N ALA A 46 -4.45 -13.26 19.59
CA ALA A 46 -3.57 -13.03 20.74
C ALA A 46 -4.31 -12.36 21.91
N CYS A 47 -5.19 -11.39 21.65
CA CYS A 47 -6.02 -10.76 22.69
C CYS A 47 -7.04 -11.75 23.28
N LEU A 48 -7.59 -12.67 22.50
CA LEU A 48 -8.46 -13.75 23.00
C LEU A 48 -7.67 -14.79 23.81
N ALA A 49 -6.41 -15.06 23.47
CA ALA A 49 -5.59 -16.04 24.15
C ALA A 49 -4.96 -15.55 25.47
N THR A 50 -4.72 -14.23 25.61
CA THR A 50 -3.97 -13.69 26.76
C THR A 50 -4.84 -13.05 27.83
N ASN A 51 -6.15 -12.95 27.66
CA ASN A 51 -7.05 -12.29 28.63
C ASN A 51 -6.56 -10.88 29.07
N SER A 52 -5.71 -10.25 28.28
CA SER A 52 -5.28 -8.89 28.46
C SER A 52 -6.29 -7.97 27.78
N GLN A 53 -7.41 -7.77 28.46
CA GLN A 53 -8.16 -6.55 28.32
C GLN A 53 -7.17 -5.41 28.66
N ILE A 54 -6.55 -4.83 27.63
CA ILE A 54 -6.08 -3.46 27.76
C ILE A 54 -7.35 -2.64 27.69
N LEU A 55 -7.95 -2.57 28.84
CA LEU A 55 -9.09 -1.75 29.15
C LEU A 55 -8.73 -0.30 28.99
N ILE A 56 -9.19 0.27 27.91
CA ILE A 56 -9.73 1.61 27.98
C ILE A 56 -11.20 1.46 28.41
N THR A 57 -11.43 0.77 29.53
CA THR A 57 -12.69 0.80 30.29
C THR A 57 -12.35 1.01 31.74
N ASN A 58 -11.84 2.19 32.01
CA ASN A 58 -12.16 2.82 33.26
C ASN A 58 -12.51 4.28 32.97
N LYS A 59 -13.77 4.52 33.02
CA LYS A 59 -14.37 5.82 33.32
C LYS A 59 -14.06 6.22 34.76
N GLU A 60 -12.93 5.77 35.29
CA GLU A 60 -12.40 6.14 36.61
C GLU A 60 -10.99 6.65 36.44
N SER A 61 -10.87 7.93 36.69
CA SER A 61 -9.64 8.72 36.83
C SER A 61 -8.79 8.78 35.56
N ALA A 62 -9.05 9.78 34.70
CA ALA A 62 -7.91 10.57 34.25
C ALA A 62 -7.11 10.84 35.53
N ASP A 63 -5.88 10.35 35.59
CA ASP A 63 -4.94 10.72 36.65
C ASP A 63 -4.85 12.25 36.59
N ASP A 64 -5.47 12.92 37.57
CA ASP A 64 -5.39 14.38 37.75
C ASP A 64 -3.99 14.78 38.20
N GLY A 65 -2.98 13.92 37.96
CA GLY A 65 -1.59 14.17 38.20
C GLY A 65 -1.02 15.26 37.29
N GLU A 66 -0.03 15.98 37.79
CA GLU A 66 0.77 16.91 37.00
C GLU A 66 1.23 16.26 35.69
N GLY A 67 0.68 16.71 34.51
CA GLY A 67 1.04 16.23 33.22
C GLY A 67 -0.10 15.61 32.39
N ALA A 68 -1.35 15.63 32.86
CA ALA A 68 -2.50 15.21 32.04
C ALA A 68 -2.67 16.14 30.84
N VAL A 69 -2.78 15.55 29.63
CA VAL A 69 -2.97 16.33 28.39
C VAL A 69 -4.27 17.13 28.41
N LEU A 70 -5.33 16.59 29.02
CA LEU A 70 -6.64 17.22 29.16
C LEU A 70 -6.88 17.71 30.62
N ASP A 71 -5.97 18.53 31.13
CA ASP A 71 -6.19 19.22 32.39
C ASP A 71 -7.23 20.35 32.28
N ALA A 72 -7.66 20.92 33.40
CA ALA A 72 -8.69 21.95 33.44
C ALA A 72 -8.31 23.21 32.62
N ASP A 73 -7.03 23.55 32.59
CA ASP A 73 -6.51 24.72 31.87
C ASP A 73 -6.54 24.48 30.37
N THR A 74 -6.15 23.28 29.93
CA THR A 74 -6.24 22.83 28.50
C THR A 74 -7.69 22.83 28.02
N VAL A 75 -8.61 22.24 28.79
CA VAL A 75 -10.04 22.23 28.46
C VAL A 75 -10.61 23.67 28.41
N SER A 76 -10.23 24.52 29.37
CA SER A 76 -10.65 25.94 29.36
C SER A 76 -10.18 26.67 28.11
N LYS A 77 -8.92 26.45 27.69
CA LYS A 77 -8.35 27.06 26.51
C LYS A 77 -9.04 26.56 25.22
N ILE A 78 -9.33 25.26 25.10
CA ILE A 78 -10.08 24.69 23.97
C ILE A 78 -11.47 25.33 23.86
N ASN A 79 -12.17 25.50 25.00
CA ASN A 79 -13.48 26.16 25.04
C ASN A 79 -13.38 27.63 24.62
N GLU A 80 -12.37 28.36 25.07
CA GLU A 80 -12.13 29.76 24.68
C GLU A 80 -11.86 29.88 23.17
N LEU A 81 -10.97 29.03 22.63
CA LEU A 81 -10.68 28.99 21.19
C LEU A 81 -11.95 28.68 20.37
N THR A 82 -12.73 27.69 20.81
CA THR A 82 -14.01 27.35 20.16
C THR A 82 -14.99 28.50 20.21
N ALA A 83 -15.06 29.26 21.32
CA ALA A 83 -15.92 30.42 21.43
C ALA A 83 -15.49 31.56 20.50
N TYR A 84 -14.18 31.85 20.41
CA TYR A 84 -13.67 32.85 19.46
C TYR A 84 -13.91 32.42 18.00
N THR A 85 -13.67 31.17 17.68
CA THR A 85 -13.95 30.64 16.33
C THR A 85 -15.41 30.83 15.97
N LYS A 86 -16.34 30.43 16.83
CA LYS A 86 -17.80 30.60 16.60
C LYS A 86 -18.25 32.05 16.52
N LEU A 87 -17.55 32.98 17.18
CA LEU A 87 -17.95 34.38 17.23
C LEU A 87 -17.38 35.22 16.07
N TYR A 88 -16.16 34.89 15.61
CA TYR A 88 -15.41 35.78 14.72
C TYR A 88 -15.00 35.16 13.39
N TYR A 89 -15.11 33.83 13.23
CA TYR A 89 -14.75 33.20 11.96
C TYR A 89 -15.77 33.63 10.89
N TYR A 90 -15.26 33.96 9.70
CA TYR A 90 -16.04 34.59 8.66
C TYR A 90 -17.01 33.61 7.97
N ASP A 91 -16.59 32.36 7.76
CA ASP A 91 -17.37 31.34 7.04
C ASP A 91 -18.16 30.44 8.01
N ASP A 92 -19.02 29.60 7.47
CA ASP A 92 -19.76 28.61 8.24
C ASP A 92 -18.82 27.57 8.88
N ILE A 93 -19.14 27.13 10.09
CA ILE A 93 -18.36 26.20 10.88
C ILE A 93 -19.04 24.83 10.89
N GLU A 94 -18.31 23.83 10.42
CA GLU A 94 -18.66 22.44 10.58
C GLU A 94 -18.02 21.89 11.87
N ASN A 95 -18.85 21.57 12.87
CA ASN A 95 -18.34 21.13 14.17
C ASN A 95 -17.53 19.83 14.10
N GLU A 96 -17.93 18.87 13.24
CA GLU A 96 -17.20 17.62 13.01
C GLU A 96 -15.76 17.87 12.54
N LYS A 97 -15.58 18.77 11.57
CA LYS A 97 -14.22 19.13 11.10
C LYS A 97 -13.34 19.76 12.19
N LEU A 98 -13.95 20.50 13.13
CA LEU A 98 -13.20 21.04 14.26
C LEU A 98 -12.82 19.93 15.26
N GLN A 99 -13.69 18.95 15.47
CA GLN A 99 -13.42 17.79 16.32
C GLN A 99 -12.31 16.92 15.72
N ASP A 100 -12.43 16.58 14.43
CA ASP A 100 -11.38 15.83 13.72
C ASP A 100 -10.03 16.55 13.78
N GLY A 101 -10.07 17.89 13.65
CA GLY A 101 -8.87 18.73 13.79
C GLY A 101 -8.23 18.66 15.18
N LEU A 102 -9.03 18.51 16.24
CA LEU A 102 -8.51 18.32 17.60
C LEU A 102 -7.87 16.92 17.77
N TYR A 103 -8.53 15.88 17.27
CA TYR A 103 -8.01 14.50 17.34
C TYR A 103 -6.73 14.36 16.53
N THR A 104 -6.73 14.89 15.30
CA THR A 104 -5.54 14.96 14.44
C THR A 104 -4.40 15.68 15.11
N GLY A 105 -4.67 16.89 15.69
CA GLY A 105 -3.65 17.68 16.38
C GLY A 105 -3.07 17.00 17.63
N LEU A 106 -3.87 16.18 18.34
CA LEU A 106 -3.40 15.37 19.46
C LEU A 106 -2.36 14.34 19.00
N ILE A 107 -2.62 13.65 17.89
CA ILE A 107 -1.72 12.64 17.37
C ILE A 107 -0.51 13.27 16.69
N ASP A 108 -0.69 14.34 15.94
CA ASP A 108 0.41 15.10 15.32
C ASP A 108 1.39 15.66 16.40
N GLY A 109 0.89 15.93 17.61
CA GLY A 109 1.68 16.34 18.76
C GLY A 109 2.76 15.33 19.19
N LEU A 110 2.66 14.05 18.78
CA LEU A 110 3.70 13.05 18.99
C LEU A 110 4.97 13.34 18.17
N GLY A 111 4.87 14.13 17.10
CA GLY A 111 5.98 14.41 16.20
C GLY A 111 6.37 13.22 15.31
N ASP A 112 5.59 12.16 15.32
CA ASP A 112 5.77 10.97 14.49
C ASP A 112 4.91 11.05 13.24
N LYS A 113 5.53 11.22 12.07
CA LYS A 113 4.86 11.31 10.77
C LYS A 113 4.09 10.05 10.36
N TYR A 114 4.28 8.93 11.05
CA TYR A 114 3.65 7.65 10.76
C TYR A 114 2.45 7.37 11.65
N SER A 115 2.34 8.08 12.79
CA SER A 115 1.17 8.02 13.66
C SER A 115 0.10 8.99 13.16
N VAL A 116 -1.11 8.51 12.94
CA VAL A 116 -2.19 9.26 12.28
C VAL A 116 -3.54 8.91 12.90
N TYR A 117 -4.38 9.93 13.14
CA TYR A 117 -5.80 9.74 13.39
C TYR A 117 -6.56 9.64 12.06
N TYR A 118 -7.53 8.76 12.00
CA TYR A 118 -8.44 8.57 10.87
C TYR A 118 -9.88 8.68 11.35
N ASN A 119 -10.67 9.55 10.74
CA ASN A 119 -12.12 9.48 10.88
C ASN A 119 -12.66 8.24 10.16
N ALA A 120 -13.94 7.92 10.33
CA ALA A 120 -14.54 6.70 9.81
C ALA A 120 -14.40 6.56 8.28
N GLU A 121 -14.52 7.66 7.51
CA GLU A 121 -14.36 7.65 6.05
C GLU A 121 -12.91 7.35 5.66
N ASP A 122 -11.96 8.05 6.27
CA ASP A 122 -10.52 7.86 5.99
C ASP A 122 -10.04 6.48 6.45
N TYR A 123 -10.59 5.96 7.57
CA TYR A 123 -10.28 4.61 8.03
C TYR A 123 -10.79 3.53 7.07
N GLN A 124 -12.00 3.68 6.56
CA GLN A 124 -12.53 2.79 5.54
C GLN A 124 -11.68 2.81 4.26
N ALA A 125 -11.25 3.99 3.82
CA ALA A 125 -10.35 4.13 2.69
C ALA A 125 -8.99 3.45 2.93
N LEU A 126 -8.45 3.58 4.15
CA LEU A 126 -7.23 2.90 4.56
C LEU A 126 -7.39 1.38 4.54
N GLN A 127 -8.50 0.84 5.07
CA GLN A 127 -8.77 -0.60 5.04
C GLN A 127 -8.77 -1.16 3.61
N VAL A 128 -9.46 -0.49 2.70
CA VAL A 128 -9.49 -0.88 1.28
C VAL A 128 -8.10 -0.87 0.67
N SER A 129 -7.33 0.19 0.91
CA SER A 129 -5.98 0.32 0.32
C SER A 129 -4.98 -0.67 0.88
N THR A 130 -5.22 -1.18 2.09
CA THR A 130 -4.29 -2.09 2.76
C THR A 130 -4.56 -3.55 2.44
N THR A 131 -5.84 -3.90 2.30
CA THR A 131 -6.22 -5.30 2.01
C THR A 131 -6.09 -5.65 0.54
N GLY A 132 -6.00 -4.64 -0.36
CA GLY A 132 -6.08 -4.84 -1.81
C GLY A 132 -7.46 -5.33 -2.26
N GLN A 133 -8.40 -5.44 -1.32
CA GLN A 133 -9.76 -5.92 -1.57
C GLN A 133 -10.76 -4.78 -1.43
N TYR A 134 -11.63 -4.64 -2.38
CA TYR A 134 -12.73 -3.69 -2.32
C TYR A 134 -13.97 -4.23 -3.03
N TYR A 135 -15.12 -3.75 -2.62
CA TYR A 135 -16.36 -4.06 -3.33
C TYR A 135 -16.56 -3.08 -4.47
N GLY A 136 -16.50 -3.60 -5.68
CA GLY A 136 -16.57 -2.78 -6.87
C GLY A 136 -16.80 -3.60 -8.13
N ILE A 137 -16.40 -3.04 -9.26
CA ILE A 137 -16.66 -3.64 -10.58
C ILE A 137 -15.41 -4.21 -11.27
N GLY A 138 -14.21 -3.90 -10.78
CA GLY A 138 -12.96 -4.40 -11.37
C GLY A 138 -12.54 -3.66 -12.65
N ALA A 139 -12.63 -2.32 -12.64
CA ALA A 139 -12.10 -1.46 -13.69
C ALA A 139 -11.21 -0.37 -13.10
N GLY A 140 -10.09 -0.09 -13.73
CA GLY A 140 -9.26 1.08 -13.49
C GLY A 140 -9.82 2.29 -14.24
N LEU A 141 -9.81 3.46 -13.58
CA LEU A 141 -10.30 4.71 -14.16
C LEU A 141 -9.17 5.74 -14.21
N SER A 142 -9.18 6.56 -15.25
CA SER A 142 -8.29 7.73 -15.37
C SER A 142 -9.10 8.96 -15.72
N GLN A 143 -8.63 10.12 -15.28
CA GLN A 143 -9.26 11.40 -15.58
C GLN A 143 -8.29 12.34 -16.27
N ASP A 144 -8.75 12.90 -17.38
CA ASP A 144 -8.05 13.99 -18.04
C ASP A 144 -8.27 15.29 -17.25
N LYS A 145 -7.19 15.94 -16.81
CA LYS A 145 -7.22 17.11 -15.92
C LYS A 145 -7.82 18.37 -16.57
N ASP A 146 -7.71 18.47 -17.89
CA ASP A 146 -8.15 19.66 -18.61
C ASP A 146 -9.62 19.55 -19.00
N THR A 147 -10.06 18.35 -19.38
CA THR A 147 -11.43 18.09 -19.83
C THR A 147 -12.33 17.51 -18.75
N MET A 148 -11.77 17.04 -17.64
CA MET A 148 -12.45 16.30 -16.56
C MET A 148 -13.10 14.98 -17.04
N VAL A 149 -12.80 14.52 -18.23
CA VAL A 149 -13.34 13.28 -18.79
C VAL A 149 -12.71 12.09 -18.07
N VAL A 150 -13.57 11.18 -17.57
CA VAL A 150 -13.15 9.93 -16.95
C VAL A 150 -13.27 8.79 -17.94
N THR A 151 -12.18 8.05 -18.12
CA THR A 151 -12.09 6.90 -19.02
C THR A 151 -11.70 5.64 -18.27
N VAL A 152 -12.15 4.49 -18.76
CA VAL A 152 -11.68 3.17 -18.34
C VAL A 152 -10.28 2.96 -18.92
N ASN A 153 -9.24 2.98 -18.09
CA ASN A 153 -7.87 2.74 -18.55
C ASN A 153 -7.50 1.25 -18.55
N LYS A 154 -8.19 0.45 -17.71
CA LYS A 154 -7.97 -1.00 -17.61
C LYS A 154 -9.25 -1.71 -17.16
N VAL A 155 -9.52 -2.86 -17.72
CA VAL A 155 -10.50 -3.83 -17.21
C VAL A 155 -9.70 -5.04 -16.73
N TYR A 156 -9.93 -5.46 -15.49
CA TYR A 156 -9.22 -6.59 -14.91
C TYR A 156 -9.91 -7.90 -15.30
N GLU A 157 -9.11 -8.92 -15.57
CA GLU A 157 -9.57 -10.26 -15.93
C GLU A 157 -10.37 -10.91 -14.80
N GLY A 158 -11.40 -11.69 -15.14
CA GLY A 158 -12.26 -12.36 -14.18
C GLY A 158 -13.23 -11.47 -13.41
N THR A 159 -13.32 -10.17 -13.74
CA THR A 159 -14.10 -9.19 -13.00
C THR A 159 -15.51 -8.96 -13.57
N PRO A 160 -16.43 -8.38 -12.78
CA PRO A 160 -17.75 -7.98 -13.26
C PRO A 160 -17.71 -7.01 -14.45
N SER A 161 -16.75 -6.10 -14.51
CA SER A 161 -16.57 -5.18 -15.64
C SER A 161 -16.26 -5.91 -16.94
N GLU A 162 -15.39 -6.92 -16.88
CA GLU A 162 -15.10 -7.75 -18.06
C GLU A 162 -16.34 -8.54 -18.49
N THR A 163 -17.01 -9.18 -17.52
CA THR A 163 -18.23 -9.95 -17.77
C THR A 163 -19.35 -9.09 -18.36
N ALA A 164 -19.47 -7.84 -17.92
CA ALA A 164 -20.44 -6.89 -18.48
C ALA A 164 -20.07 -6.40 -19.87
N GLY A 165 -18.79 -6.52 -20.28
CA GLY A 165 -18.31 -6.09 -21.58
C GLY A 165 -17.81 -4.64 -21.64
N LEU A 166 -17.41 -4.05 -20.49
CA LEU A 166 -16.63 -2.82 -20.48
C LEU A 166 -15.29 -3.05 -21.18
N LEU A 167 -14.79 -2.03 -21.84
CA LEU A 167 -13.52 -2.08 -22.55
C LEU A 167 -12.63 -0.89 -22.12
N LYS A 168 -11.34 -1.07 -22.32
CA LYS A 168 -10.40 0.04 -22.23
C LYS A 168 -10.82 1.15 -23.19
N ASP A 169 -10.62 2.39 -22.77
CA ASP A 169 -10.97 3.64 -23.46
C ASP A 169 -12.48 3.97 -23.51
N ASP A 170 -13.35 3.18 -22.86
CA ASP A 170 -14.74 3.57 -22.61
C ASP A 170 -14.77 4.82 -21.73
N VAL A 171 -15.56 5.81 -22.14
CA VAL A 171 -15.74 7.06 -21.41
C VAL A 171 -16.97 6.96 -20.50
N ILE A 172 -16.82 7.18 -19.20
CA ILE A 172 -17.94 7.17 -18.26
C ILE A 172 -18.77 8.46 -18.43
N VAL A 173 -20.04 8.29 -18.76
CA VAL A 173 -20.98 9.40 -18.97
C VAL A 173 -21.82 9.62 -17.73
N SER A 174 -22.38 8.56 -17.14
CA SER A 174 -23.15 8.65 -15.89
C SER A 174 -23.02 7.37 -15.05
N VAL A 175 -23.25 7.52 -13.74
CA VAL A 175 -23.30 6.44 -12.74
C VAL A 175 -24.59 6.58 -11.96
N ASP A 176 -25.45 5.56 -12.00
CA ASP A 176 -26.78 5.57 -11.36
C ASP A 176 -27.61 6.83 -11.69
N GLY A 177 -27.48 7.32 -12.94
CA GLY A 177 -28.15 8.55 -13.41
C GLY A 177 -27.49 9.85 -12.96
N THR A 178 -26.37 9.81 -12.25
CA THR A 178 -25.58 11.00 -11.90
C THR A 178 -24.54 11.24 -12.98
N GLU A 179 -24.52 12.42 -13.59
CA GLU A 179 -23.56 12.81 -14.62
C GLU A 179 -22.12 12.75 -14.09
N ALA A 180 -21.23 12.08 -14.81
CA ALA A 180 -19.82 11.98 -14.52
C ALA A 180 -19.00 13.18 -15.02
N THR A 181 -19.54 13.95 -15.98
CA THR A 181 -18.89 15.12 -16.57
C THR A 181 -18.71 16.21 -15.52
N SER A 182 -17.48 16.68 -15.34
CA SER A 182 -17.07 17.66 -14.30
C SER A 182 -17.02 17.16 -12.85
N MET A 183 -17.22 15.87 -12.61
CA MET A 183 -17.02 15.25 -11.30
C MET A 183 -15.56 14.80 -11.15
N GLU A 184 -14.97 14.99 -9.96
CA GLU A 184 -13.66 14.41 -9.64
C GLU A 184 -13.74 12.88 -9.66
N VAL A 185 -12.73 12.22 -10.23
CA VAL A 185 -12.72 10.75 -10.33
C VAL A 185 -12.86 10.06 -8.97
N SER A 186 -12.35 10.67 -7.90
CA SER A 186 -12.49 10.16 -6.53
C SER A 186 -13.95 10.11 -6.07
N GLU A 187 -14.76 11.12 -6.43
CA GLU A 187 -16.19 11.13 -6.12
C GLU A 187 -16.96 10.13 -7.01
N LEU A 188 -16.56 10.01 -8.28
CA LEU A 188 -17.14 9.03 -9.18
C LEU A 188 -16.89 7.59 -8.70
N VAL A 189 -15.69 7.31 -8.23
CA VAL A 189 -15.31 6.01 -7.66
C VAL A 189 -16.17 5.66 -6.44
N LYS A 190 -16.53 6.64 -5.59
CA LYS A 190 -17.45 6.42 -4.45
C LYS A 190 -18.84 5.96 -4.91
N LEU A 191 -19.34 6.49 -6.04
CA LEU A 191 -20.62 6.06 -6.61
C LEU A 191 -20.55 4.66 -7.25
N ILE A 192 -19.41 4.33 -7.88
CA ILE A 192 -19.21 3.04 -8.52
C ILE A 192 -19.05 1.94 -7.47
N ARG A 193 -18.33 2.20 -6.38
CA ARG A 193 -18.19 1.29 -5.24
C ARG A 193 -19.51 1.16 -4.47
N GLY A 194 -19.63 0.14 -3.65
CA GLY A 194 -20.80 -0.08 -2.81
C GLY A 194 -20.81 -1.49 -2.23
N GLU A 195 -21.91 -1.87 -1.58
CA GLU A 195 -22.04 -3.18 -0.96
C GLU A 195 -21.99 -4.31 -1.99
N LYS A 196 -21.31 -5.41 -1.63
CA LYS A 196 -21.23 -6.63 -2.42
C LYS A 196 -22.62 -7.15 -2.81
N GLY A 197 -22.77 -7.57 -4.07
CA GLY A 197 -24.03 -8.09 -4.61
C GLY A 197 -25.03 -7.01 -5.01
N THR A 198 -24.73 -5.72 -4.79
CA THR A 198 -25.52 -4.63 -5.35
C THR A 198 -25.09 -4.34 -6.78
N THR A 199 -25.97 -3.73 -7.57
CA THR A 199 -25.69 -3.39 -8.99
C THR A 199 -25.47 -1.89 -9.11
N VAL A 200 -24.49 -1.50 -9.92
CA VAL A 200 -24.31 -0.12 -10.39
C VAL A 200 -24.71 -0.03 -11.85
N HIS A 201 -25.46 1.00 -12.21
CA HIS A 201 -25.82 1.31 -13.59
C HIS A 201 -24.82 2.32 -14.17
N LEU A 202 -24.14 1.93 -15.26
CA LEU A 202 -23.17 2.76 -15.96
C LEU A 202 -23.68 3.11 -17.35
N GLU A 203 -23.68 4.39 -17.70
CA GLU A 203 -23.77 4.83 -19.07
C GLU A 203 -22.38 5.25 -19.53
N ILE A 204 -21.95 4.72 -20.68
CA ILE A 204 -20.63 5.00 -21.26
C ILE A 204 -20.76 5.44 -22.72
N TYR A 205 -19.77 6.17 -23.20
CA TYR A 205 -19.53 6.39 -24.61
C TYR A 205 -18.31 5.59 -25.04
N ARG A 206 -18.47 4.77 -26.08
CA ARG A 206 -17.38 3.93 -26.63
C ARG A 206 -16.83 4.58 -27.90
N PRO A 207 -15.63 5.19 -27.87
CA PRO A 207 -15.06 5.88 -29.04
C PRO A 207 -14.81 4.96 -30.23
N SER A 208 -14.49 3.68 -30.00
CA SER A 208 -14.19 2.73 -31.06
C SER A 208 -15.37 2.38 -31.96
N THR A 209 -16.59 2.50 -31.44
CA THR A 209 -17.84 2.24 -32.20
C THR A 209 -18.72 3.48 -32.33
N GLU A 210 -18.35 4.59 -31.70
CA GLU A 210 -19.10 5.84 -31.63
C GLU A 210 -20.53 5.66 -31.03
N GLU A 211 -20.68 4.74 -30.06
CA GLU A 211 -21.96 4.36 -29.46
C GLU A 211 -22.03 4.75 -27.98
N ASN A 212 -23.24 5.14 -27.53
CA ASN A 212 -23.58 5.18 -26.12
C ASN A 212 -24.14 3.82 -25.71
N LEU A 213 -23.56 3.23 -24.68
CA LEU A 213 -23.91 1.92 -24.16
C LEU A 213 -24.27 2.01 -22.68
N SER A 214 -25.10 1.09 -22.21
CA SER A 214 -25.49 0.98 -20.80
C SER A 214 -25.13 -0.40 -20.27
N PHE A 215 -24.60 -0.44 -19.06
CA PHE A 215 -24.21 -1.66 -18.38
C PHE A 215 -24.74 -1.66 -16.94
N ASP A 216 -25.36 -2.77 -16.55
CA ASP A 216 -25.68 -3.09 -15.16
C ASP A 216 -24.58 -4.01 -14.65
N VAL A 217 -23.73 -3.51 -13.75
CA VAL A 217 -22.56 -4.23 -13.27
C VAL A 217 -22.73 -4.56 -11.79
N GLU A 218 -22.71 -5.85 -11.44
CA GLU A 218 -22.78 -6.30 -10.06
C GLU A 218 -21.48 -5.98 -9.32
N ARG A 219 -21.56 -5.39 -8.13
CA ARG A 219 -20.39 -5.16 -7.27
C ARG A 219 -19.99 -6.46 -6.59
N GLN A 220 -18.73 -6.84 -6.74
CA GLN A 220 -18.16 -8.04 -6.15
C GLN A 220 -16.89 -7.73 -5.37
N ASP A 221 -16.35 -8.73 -4.66
CA ASP A 221 -14.99 -8.65 -4.16
C ASP A 221 -14.02 -8.55 -5.34
N ILE A 222 -13.29 -7.47 -5.40
CA ILE A 222 -12.25 -7.27 -6.40
C ILE A 222 -10.91 -7.39 -5.71
N THR A 223 -10.12 -8.34 -6.15
CA THR A 223 -8.71 -8.49 -5.77
C THR A 223 -7.86 -7.98 -6.91
N LEU A 224 -7.04 -6.98 -6.63
CA LEU A 224 -6.11 -6.45 -7.64
C LEU A 224 -4.88 -7.36 -7.71
N PRO A 225 -4.35 -7.61 -8.91
CA PRO A 225 -3.08 -8.31 -9.03
C PRO A 225 -1.95 -7.41 -8.49
N SER A 226 -1.29 -7.87 -7.43
CA SER A 226 -0.11 -7.23 -6.84
C SER A 226 1.19 -7.91 -7.26
N VAL A 227 1.09 -9.01 -8.02
CA VAL A 227 2.23 -9.75 -8.56
C VAL A 227 2.08 -9.89 -10.07
N SER A 228 3.16 -9.67 -10.78
CA SER A 228 3.29 -9.98 -12.20
C SER A 228 4.56 -10.81 -12.43
N HIS A 229 4.54 -11.68 -13.43
CA HIS A 229 5.68 -12.53 -13.70
C HIS A 229 5.87 -12.78 -15.19
N LYS A 230 7.07 -13.16 -15.54
CA LYS A 230 7.42 -13.63 -16.90
C LYS A 230 8.69 -14.47 -16.89
N MET A 231 8.85 -15.32 -17.88
CA MET A 231 10.07 -16.07 -18.13
C MET A 231 10.98 -15.32 -19.09
N PHE A 232 12.22 -15.04 -18.68
CA PHE A 232 13.27 -14.59 -19.59
C PHE A 232 13.98 -15.76 -20.27
N GLU A 233 14.84 -15.46 -21.23
CA GLU A 233 15.71 -16.46 -21.85
C GLU A 233 16.60 -17.18 -20.81
N ASP A 234 17.08 -18.37 -21.16
CA ASP A 234 17.93 -19.21 -20.31
C ASP A 234 17.25 -19.76 -19.03
N GLY A 235 15.93 -19.64 -18.91
CA GLY A 235 15.16 -20.15 -17.76
C GLY A 235 15.29 -19.27 -16.53
N ILE A 236 15.42 -17.96 -16.71
CA ILE A 236 15.41 -16.99 -15.60
C ILE A 236 13.98 -16.47 -15.45
N GLY A 237 13.35 -16.83 -14.34
CA GLY A 237 12.05 -16.29 -13.93
C GLY A 237 12.21 -14.86 -13.41
N TYR A 238 11.22 -14.04 -13.65
CA TYR A 238 11.08 -12.67 -13.13
C TYR A 238 9.73 -12.54 -12.49
N VAL A 239 9.71 -12.08 -11.24
CA VAL A 239 8.51 -11.75 -10.48
C VAL A 239 8.64 -10.32 -9.98
N HIS A 240 7.70 -9.47 -10.35
CA HIS A 240 7.56 -8.12 -9.81
C HIS A 240 6.44 -8.09 -8.78
N ILE A 241 6.71 -7.53 -7.61
CA ILE A 241 5.76 -7.36 -6.53
C ILE A 241 5.49 -5.85 -6.36
N ASP A 242 4.30 -5.40 -6.74
CA ASP A 242 3.90 -3.99 -6.64
C ASP A 242 3.68 -3.55 -5.19
N SER A 243 3.05 -4.41 -4.38
CA SER A 243 2.73 -4.17 -2.97
C SER A 243 2.56 -5.50 -2.22
N PHE A 244 2.61 -5.45 -0.88
CA PHE A 244 2.34 -6.62 -0.04
C PHE A 244 0.93 -6.52 0.55
N GLU A 245 -0.04 -7.10 -0.13
CA GLU A 245 -1.46 -7.16 0.22
C GLU A 245 -1.86 -8.56 0.70
N THR A 246 -3.14 -8.76 1.04
CA THR A 246 -3.63 -10.03 1.58
C THR A 246 -3.33 -11.22 0.66
N GLU A 247 -3.53 -11.04 -0.65
CA GLU A 247 -3.41 -12.12 -1.65
C GLU A 247 -2.03 -12.20 -2.31
N THR A 248 -1.12 -11.30 -1.96
CA THR A 248 0.20 -11.21 -2.64
C THR A 248 1.02 -12.50 -2.48
N ALA A 249 0.97 -13.14 -1.32
CA ALA A 249 1.69 -14.39 -1.10
C ALA A 249 1.15 -15.51 -1.99
N ALA A 250 -0.17 -15.67 -2.09
CA ALA A 250 -0.79 -16.65 -2.96
C ALA A 250 -0.50 -16.38 -4.46
N GLN A 251 -0.53 -15.10 -4.87
CA GLN A 251 -0.17 -14.71 -6.23
C GLN A 251 1.31 -14.97 -6.53
N PHE A 252 2.20 -14.77 -5.53
CA PHE A 252 3.62 -15.09 -5.66
C PHE A 252 3.84 -16.60 -5.84
N GLU A 253 3.19 -17.42 -5.01
CA GLU A 253 3.25 -18.88 -5.12
C GLU A 253 2.78 -19.37 -6.50
N GLU A 254 1.65 -18.83 -6.99
CA GLU A 254 1.13 -19.15 -8.33
C GLU A 254 2.11 -18.73 -9.44
N ALA A 255 2.68 -17.53 -9.34
CA ALA A 255 3.67 -17.03 -10.29
C ALA A 255 4.94 -17.90 -10.33
N VAL A 256 5.47 -18.28 -9.16
CA VAL A 256 6.65 -19.17 -9.05
C VAL A 256 6.34 -20.53 -9.65
N LYS A 257 5.18 -21.10 -9.32
CA LYS A 257 4.78 -22.40 -9.86
C LYS A 257 4.64 -22.37 -11.39
N ASP A 258 4.05 -21.33 -11.96
CA ASP A 258 3.97 -21.20 -13.42
C ASP A 258 5.36 -21.09 -14.06
N LEU A 259 6.29 -20.38 -13.44
CA LEU A 259 7.66 -20.28 -13.89
C LEU A 259 8.40 -21.64 -13.76
N GLU A 260 8.17 -22.40 -12.70
CA GLU A 260 8.70 -23.76 -12.54
C GLU A 260 8.19 -24.72 -13.61
N ASP A 261 6.89 -24.67 -13.91
CA ASP A 261 6.27 -25.46 -14.99
C ASP A 261 6.85 -25.10 -16.37
N GLN A 262 7.35 -23.89 -16.56
CA GLN A 262 8.08 -23.44 -17.73
C GLN A 262 9.58 -23.81 -17.72
N GLY A 263 10.08 -24.40 -16.62
CA GLY A 263 11.46 -24.84 -16.49
C GLY A 263 12.43 -23.78 -15.93
N MET A 264 11.96 -22.98 -14.98
CA MET A 264 12.77 -21.99 -14.27
C MET A 264 14.01 -22.64 -13.63
N LYS A 265 15.12 -21.90 -13.66
CA LYS A 265 16.43 -22.30 -13.10
C LYS A 265 17.00 -21.25 -12.15
N ALA A 266 16.52 -20.03 -12.18
CA ALA A 266 16.88 -18.92 -11.33
C ALA A 266 15.74 -17.91 -11.29
N LEU A 267 15.67 -17.10 -10.23
CA LEU A 267 14.58 -16.16 -10.01
C LEU A 267 15.10 -14.74 -9.76
N ILE A 268 14.50 -13.76 -10.44
CA ILE A 268 14.62 -12.35 -10.12
C ILE A 268 13.34 -11.94 -9.39
N ILE A 269 13.46 -11.36 -8.19
CA ILE A 269 12.36 -10.74 -7.45
C ILE A 269 12.57 -9.23 -7.48
N ASP A 270 11.63 -8.50 -8.05
CA ASP A 270 11.70 -7.06 -8.17
C ASP A 270 10.73 -6.39 -7.19
N VAL A 271 11.29 -5.67 -6.22
CA VAL A 271 10.55 -4.87 -5.23
C VAL A 271 10.93 -3.39 -5.32
N ARG A 272 11.45 -2.95 -6.47
CA ARG A 272 11.69 -1.52 -6.72
C ARG A 272 10.35 -0.79 -6.76
N TYR A 273 10.32 0.41 -6.19
CA TYR A 273 9.12 1.25 -6.04
C TYR A 273 8.01 0.65 -5.17
N ASN A 274 8.24 -0.49 -4.56
CA ASN A 274 7.30 -1.14 -3.65
C ASN A 274 7.46 -0.55 -2.24
N LEU A 275 6.48 0.24 -1.80
CA LEU A 275 6.48 0.91 -0.49
C LEU A 275 6.22 -0.03 0.70
N GLY A 276 6.04 -1.32 0.44
CA GLY A 276 5.79 -2.35 1.44
C GLY A 276 4.33 -2.80 1.50
N GLY A 277 3.84 -3.03 2.70
CA GLY A 277 2.48 -3.52 2.94
C GLY A 277 2.43 -4.45 4.15
N MET A 278 1.69 -5.56 4.04
CA MET A 278 1.44 -6.48 5.15
C MET A 278 2.68 -7.33 5.49
N VAL A 279 3.06 -7.32 6.77
CA VAL A 279 4.13 -8.20 7.30
C VAL A 279 3.79 -9.67 7.07
N THR A 280 2.54 -10.04 7.24
CA THR A 280 2.10 -11.43 7.04
C THR A 280 2.34 -11.91 5.63
N ALA A 281 2.09 -11.08 4.62
CA ALA A 281 2.31 -11.43 3.23
C ALA A 281 3.82 -11.65 2.93
N VAL A 282 4.68 -10.73 3.37
CA VAL A 282 6.11 -10.89 3.13
C VAL A 282 6.71 -12.05 3.92
N VAL A 283 6.20 -12.35 5.12
CA VAL A 283 6.64 -13.50 5.92
C VAL A 283 6.26 -14.81 5.21
N GLN A 284 5.06 -14.91 4.64
CA GLN A 284 4.65 -16.08 3.85
C GLN A 284 5.54 -16.26 2.61
N ILE A 285 5.80 -15.19 1.87
CA ILE A 285 6.72 -15.24 0.72
C ILE A 285 8.14 -15.68 1.15
N LEU A 286 8.61 -15.18 2.30
CA LEU A 286 9.92 -15.58 2.83
C LEU A 286 9.95 -17.02 3.35
N ASP A 287 8.81 -17.56 3.79
CA ASP A 287 8.66 -18.98 4.14
C ASP A 287 8.84 -19.88 2.90
N ASP A 288 8.34 -19.44 1.74
CA ASP A 288 8.57 -20.14 0.48
C ASP A 288 10.00 -20.01 -0.06
N ILE A 289 10.72 -18.95 0.31
CA ILE A 289 12.06 -18.65 -0.24
C ILE A 289 13.19 -19.22 0.63
N LEU A 290 13.08 -19.08 1.97
CA LEU A 290 14.20 -19.26 2.88
C LEU A 290 14.12 -20.58 3.67
N PRO A 291 15.26 -21.14 4.07
CA PRO A 291 15.30 -22.28 5.02
C PRO A 291 14.74 -21.88 6.39
N GLU A 292 14.51 -22.89 7.26
CA GLU A 292 14.03 -22.69 8.63
C GLU A 292 14.83 -21.62 9.39
N GLY A 293 14.12 -20.66 10.01
CA GLY A 293 14.72 -19.65 10.86
C GLY A 293 13.91 -18.35 10.98
N THR A 294 14.41 -17.41 11.75
CA THR A 294 13.80 -16.09 11.90
C THR A 294 13.99 -15.25 10.64
N VAL A 295 12.92 -14.75 10.04
CA VAL A 295 12.97 -13.88 8.85
C VAL A 295 12.91 -12.39 9.20
N VAL A 296 12.25 -12.06 10.29
CA VAL A 296 12.21 -10.72 10.88
C VAL A 296 11.78 -10.84 12.34
N TYR A 297 12.19 -9.93 13.20
CA TYR A 297 11.58 -9.81 14.52
C TYR A 297 11.26 -8.36 14.86
N THR A 298 10.27 -8.18 15.74
CA THR A 298 9.87 -6.87 16.25
C THR A 298 10.17 -6.75 17.74
N GLU A 299 10.40 -5.50 18.19
CA GLU A 299 10.56 -5.17 19.59
C GLU A 299 9.70 -3.95 19.96
N ASP A 300 8.84 -4.09 20.95
CA ASP A 300 7.98 -3.02 21.43
C ASP A 300 8.74 -2.08 22.40
N LYS A 301 8.06 -1.02 22.87
CA LYS A 301 8.63 -0.03 23.82
C LYS A 301 9.07 -0.64 25.16
N ASN A 302 8.59 -1.82 25.52
CA ASN A 302 8.92 -2.51 26.78
C ASN A 302 10.03 -3.55 26.59
N GLY A 303 10.55 -3.72 25.36
CA GLY A 303 11.56 -4.72 25.01
C GLY A 303 10.97 -6.12 24.77
N ASN A 304 9.65 -6.24 24.61
CA ASN A 304 9.05 -7.52 24.22
C ASN A 304 9.33 -7.80 22.76
N ARG A 305 10.00 -8.94 22.51
CA ARG A 305 10.35 -9.40 21.18
C ARG A 305 9.30 -10.37 20.65
N GLN A 306 8.94 -10.21 19.37
CA GLN A 306 8.14 -11.15 18.60
C GLN A 306 8.91 -11.55 17.34
N ASP A 307 9.15 -12.83 17.19
CA ASP A 307 9.82 -13.42 16.03
C ASP A 307 8.79 -13.88 14.98
N TYR A 308 9.09 -13.63 13.72
CA TYR A 308 8.43 -14.20 12.56
C TYR A 308 9.43 -15.13 11.87
N THR A 309 9.00 -16.34 11.54
CA THR A 309 9.90 -17.41 11.13
C THR A 309 9.46 -18.04 9.83
N SER A 310 10.44 -18.53 9.06
CA SER A 310 10.25 -19.52 8.01
C SER A 310 10.29 -20.92 8.62
N SER A 311 9.43 -21.81 8.12
CA SER A 311 9.41 -23.23 8.48
C SER A 311 10.52 -24.02 7.80
N GLY A 312 10.94 -23.57 6.62
CA GLY A 312 11.88 -24.28 5.76
C GLY A 312 11.31 -25.52 5.08
N ASP A 313 9.99 -25.74 5.19
CA ASP A 313 9.34 -26.94 4.61
C ASP A 313 9.31 -26.90 3.07
N THR A 314 9.21 -25.70 2.51
CA THR A 314 9.12 -25.44 1.06
C THR A 314 9.99 -24.24 0.69
N TYR A 315 11.28 -24.40 0.57
CA TYR A 315 12.12 -23.29 0.13
C TYR A 315 12.62 -23.46 -1.30
N LEU A 316 12.79 -22.33 -2.00
CA LEU A 316 13.24 -22.31 -3.38
C LEU A 316 14.74 -22.59 -3.46
N ASP A 317 15.13 -23.75 -3.96
CA ASP A 317 16.55 -24.12 -4.18
C ASP A 317 17.06 -23.61 -5.55
N TYR A 318 16.83 -22.34 -5.83
CA TYR A 318 17.28 -21.65 -7.04
C TYR A 318 18.19 -20.46 -6.69
N PRO A 319 19.14 -20.09 -7.56
CA PRO A 319 19.82 -18.81 -7.45
C PRO A 319 18.81 -17.65 -7.53
N ILE A 320 18.87 -16.71 -6.58
CA ILE A 320 17.97 -15.58 -6.49
C ILE A 320 18.74 -14.26 -6.64
N ALA A 321 18.16 -13.31 -7.36
CA ALA A 321 18.52 -11.90 -7.34
C ALA A 321 17.32 -11.05 -6.91
N VAL A 322 17.54 -10.04 -6.07
CA VAL A 322 16.50 -9.12 -5.62
C VAL A 322 16.85 -7.72 -6.11
N LEU A 323 15.92 -7.09 -6.85
CA LEU A 323 16.05 -5.71 -7.28
C LEU A 323 15.43 -4.78 -6.25
N ILE A 324 16.20 -3.79 -5.80
CA ILE A 324 15.82 -2.82 -4.78
C ILE A 324 16.16 -1.40 -5.20
N ASN A 325 15.44 -0.42 -4.67
CA ASN A 325 15.77 1.00 -4.83
C ASN A 325 15.37 1.83 -3.60
N GLY A 326 15.62 3.14 -3.62
CA GLY A 326 15.31 4.05 -2.54
C GLY A 326 13.81 4.19 -2.18
N GLU A 327 12.92 3.61 -2.97
CA GLU A 327 11.48 3.52 -2.68
C GLU A 327 11.05 2.12 -2.22
N SER A 328 11.96 1.14 -2.26
CA SER A 328 11.72 -0.16 -1.59
C SER A 328 11.67 0.05 -0.09
N ALA A 329 10.49 -0.07 0.53
CA ALA A 329 10.30 0.30 1.93
C ALA A 329 9.59 -0.81 2.73
N SER A 330 9.80 -0.83 4.05
CA SER A 330 8.96 -1.61 4.97
C SER A 330 9.00 -3.11 4.69
N ALA A 331 7.91 -3.76 4.24
CA ALA A 331 7.88 -5.19 3.89
C ALA A 331 8.90 -5.53 2.79
N SER A 332 9.14 -4.65 1.82
CA SER A 332 10.21 -4.82 0.83
C SER A 332 11.59 -4.89 1.47
N GLU A 333 11.80 -4.13 2.55
CA GLU A 333 13.05 -4.15 3.31
C GLU A 333 13.17 -5.37 4.20
N ILE A 334 12.04 -5.94 4.67
CA ILE A 334 12.02 -7.23 5.36
C ILE A 334 12.48 -8.32 4.39
N LEU A 335 11.94 -8.35 3.16
CA LEU A 335 12.35 -9.30 2.12
C LEU A 335 13.85 -9.15 1.80
N ALA A 336 14.27 -7.94 1.46
CA ALA A 336 15.66 -7.66 1.11
C ALA A 336 16.63 -7.99 2.27
N GLY A 337 16.28 -7.57 3.50
CA GLY A 337 17.10 -7.80 4.68
C GLY A 337 17.23 -9.29 5.05
N ALA A 338 16.14 -10.05 4.94
CA ALA A 338 16.16 -11.48 5.19
C ALA A 338 17.00 -12.22 4.14
N VAL A 339 16.78 -11.96 2.86
CA VAL A 339 17.56 -12.56 1.76
C VAL A 339 19.06 -12.25 1.91
N LYS A 340 19.39 -11.02 2.29
CA LYS A 340 20.79 -10.60 2.53
C LYS A 340 21.41 -11.30 3.73
N ASP A 341 20.73 -11.30 4.87
CA ASP A 341 21.26 -11.85 6.11
C ASP A 341 21.48 -13.37 6.03
N TYR A 342 20.62 -14.07 5.29
CA TYR A 342 20.78 -15.48 4.97
C TYR A 342 21.81 -15.75 3.86
N GLN A 343 22.29 -14.71 3.17
CA GLN A 343 23.15 -14.84 1.97
C GLN A 343 22.48 -15.73 0.90
N TYR A 344 21.17 -15.69 0.82
CA TYR A 344 20.37 -16.57 -0.03
C TYR A 344 20.18 -16.03 -1.44
N GLY A 345 20.40 -14.75 -1.65
CA GLY A 345 20.31 -14.09 -2.94
C GLY A 345 21.33 -12.97 -3.08
N THR A 346 21.33 -12.32 -4.25
CA THR A 346 22.15 -11.14 -4.53
C THR A 346 21.24 -9.92 -4.67
N LEU A 347 21.43 -8.91 -3.83
CA LEU A 347 20.71 -7.65 -3.90
C LEU A 347 21.37 -6.71 -4.91
N ILE A 348 20.58 -6.16 -5.83
CA ILE A 348 21.08 -5.28 -6.92
C ILE A 348 20.22 -4.02 -6.95
N GLY A 349 20.84 -2.87 -7.09
CA GLY A 349 20.15 -1.58 -7.19
C GLY A 349 20.75 -0.51 -6.32
N THR A 350 19.93 0.21 -5.57
CA THR A 350 20.37 1.24 -4.63
C THR A 350 19.83 0.97 -3.22
N THR A 351 20.41 1.64 -2.20
CA THR A 351 19.99 1.51 -0.81
C THR A 351 18.48 1.77 -0.66
N THR A 352 17.80 0.93 0.11
CA THR A 352 16.37 1.02 0.36
C THR A 352 15.98 2.22 1.23
N PHE A 353 14.69 2.47 1.41
CA PHE A 353 14.13 3.66 2.06
C PHE A 353 14.54 3.85 3.53
N GLY A 354 14.67 2.78 4.30
CA GLY A 354 14.98 2.84 5.73
C GLY A 354 13.75 3.05 6.63
N LYS A 355 12.67 2.26 6.43
CA LYS A 355 11.50 2.27 7.33
C LYS A 355 11.48 1.03 8.22
N GLY A 356 12.21 1.06 9.33
CA GLY A 356 12.36 -0.05 10.29
C GLY A 356 11.41 0.04 11.49
N ILE A 357 10.18 0.49 11.31
CA ILE A 357 9.17 0.66 12.36
C ILE A 357 7.82 0.07 11.97
N VAL A 358 7.10 -0.39 12.97
CA VAL A 358 5.79 -1.03 12.84
C VAL A 358 4.71 -0.12 13.34
N GLN A 359 3.63 0.02 12.56
CA GLN A 359 2.42 0.70 12.97
C GLN A 359 1.32 -0.31 13.29
N THR A 360 0.57 -0.02 14.36
CA THR A 360 -0.64 -0.75 14.72
C THR A 360 -1.83 0.19 14.60
N ILE A 361 -2.92 -0.31 14.01
CA ILE A 361 -4.18 0.41 13.94
C ILE A 361 -5.06 -0.04 15.09
N PHE A 362 -5.60 0.93 15.82
CA PHE A 362 -6.55 0.73 16.90
C PHE A 362 -7.90 1.34 16.47
N PRO A 363 -8.88 0.51 16.11
CA PRO A 363 -10.24 0.97 15.83
C PRO A 363 -10.86 1.58 17.09
N LEU A 364 -11.63 2.65 16.92
CA LEU A 364 -12.40 3.31 17.98
C LEU A 364 -13.88 2.92 17.89
N GLU A 365 -14.64 3.15 18.98
CA GLU A 365 -16.03 2.71 19.08
C GLU A 365 -16.99 3.42 18.12
N ASP A 366 -16.63 4.61 17.67
CA ASP A 366 -17.40 5.47 16.76
C ASP A 366 -17.15 5.19 15.26
N GLY A 367 -16.24 4.26 14.97
CA GLY A 367 -15.85 3.89 13.61
C GLY A 367 -14.59 4.57 13.12
N ASP A 368 -14.03 5.48 13.88
CA ASP A 368 -12.74 6.10 13.65
C ASP A 368 -11.59 5.12 13.97
N ALA A 369 -10.35 5.53 13.74
CA ALA A 369 -9.19 4.76 14.15
C ALA A 369 -7.97 5.63 14.45
N VAL A 370 -7.06 5.11 15.25
CA VAL A 370 -5.73 5.67 15.41
C VAL A 370 -4.68 4.66 14.99
N LYS A 371 -3.78 5.10 14.13
CA LYS A 371 -2.59 4.34 13.74
C LYS A 371 -1.40 4.90 14.49
N LEU A 372 -0.71 4.05 15.25
CA LEU A 372 0.44 4.45 16.07
C LEU A 372 1.66 3.60 15.73
N THR A 373 2.84 4.19 15.80
CA THR A 373 4.10 3.44 15.80
C THR A 373 4.25 2.74 17.14
N THR A 374 4.24 1.41 17.12
CA THR A 374 4.20 0.57 18.32
C THR A 374 5.46 -0.25 18.55
N ALA A 375 6.22 -0.54 17.48
CA ALA A 375 7.42 -1.35 17.59
C ALA A 375 8.47 -0.95 16.54
N LYS A 376 9.68 -1.43 16.77
CA LYS A 376 10.77 -1.46 15.79
C LYS A 376 10.84 -2.85 15.20
N TYR A 377 11.31 -2.99 13.96
CA TYR A 377 11.68 -4.30 13.45
C TYR A 377 13.16 -4.36 13.08
N PHE A 378 13.67 -5.59 13.09
CA PHE A 378 15.06 -5.90 12.90
C PHE A 378 15.19 -7.04 11.91
N THR A 379 16.24 -7.03 11.12
CA THR A 379 16.57 -8.15 10.23
C THR A 379 16.95 -9.41 11.06
N PRO A 380 17.02 -10.59 10.47
CA PRO A 380 17.40 -11.82 11.17
C PRO A 380 18.68 -11.68 12.02
N ASN A 381 19.68 -10.98 11.52
CA ASN A 381 20.95 -10.74 12.21
C ASN A 381 20.88 -9.60 13.25
N GLY A 382 19.72 -9.00 13.47
CA GLY A 382 19.52 -7.96 14.48
C GLY A 382 19.85 -6.54 14.02
N ASN A 383 19.92 -6.28 12.73
CA ASN A 383 20.19 -4.94 12.23
C ASN A 383 18.91 -4.08 12.28
N TYR A 384 18.99 -2.93 12.94
CA TYR A 384 17.93 -1.92 12.93
C TYR A 384 18.12 -0.99 11.73
N ILE A 385 17.18 -1.03 10.80
CA ILE A 385 17.35 -0.37 9.50
C ILE A 385 16.70 1.02 9.40
N HIS A 386 15.99 1.49 10.44
CA HIS A 386 15.28 2.77 10.37
C HIS A 386 16.22 3.95 10.17
N GLY A 387 15.98 4.72 9.11
CA GLY A 387 16.82 5.85 8.70
C GLY A 387 18.14 5.45 8.01
N VAL A 388 18.38 4.15 7.81
CA VAL A 388 19.61 3.62 7.20
C VAL A 388 19.30 2.88 5.89
N GLY A 389 18.28 2.00 5.89
CA GLY A 389 17.95 1.12 4.78
C GLY A 389 18.81 -0.14 4.69
N ILE A 390 18.59 -0.89 3.62
CA ILE A 390 19.37 -2.07 3.24
C ILE A 390 20.25 -1.72 2.03
N GLU A 391 21.55 -1.80 2.19
CA GLU A 391 22.49 -1.59 1.08
C GLU A 391 22.45 -2.79 0.11
N PRO A 392 22.48 -2.60 -1.21
CA PRO A 392 22.63 -3.69 -2.17
C PRO A 392 24.00 -4.36 -2.07
N ASP A 393 24.12 -5.57 -2.60
CA ASP A 393 25.41 -6.24 -2.80
C ASP A 393 26.13 -5.72 -4.05
N ILE A 394 25.32 -5.32 -5.04
CA ILE A 394 25.80 -4.68 -6.27
C ILE A 394 25.06 -3.34 -6.39
N GLU A 395 25.80 -2.25 -6.08
CA GLU A 395 25.26 -0.89 -6.24
C GLU A 395 25.21 -0.54 -7.73
N LEU A 396 24.03 -0.21 -8.20
CA LEU A 396 23.77 0.13 -9.60
C LEU A 396 22.59 1.08 -9.69
N GLU A 397 22.85 2.32 -10.08
CA GLU A 397 21.79 3.30 -10.37
C GLU A 397 20.96 2.84 -11.57
N TYR A 398 19.67 3.12 -11.50
CA TYR A 398 18.76 2.79 -12.60
C TYR A 398 19.08 3.64 -13.84
N GLU A 399 19.25 2.99 -14.97
CA GLU A 399 19.36 3.63 -16.27
C GLU A 399 18.57 2.83 -17.31
N TYR A 400 17.66 3.51 -18.01
CA TYR A 400 16.97 2.93 -19.15
C TYR A 400 17.78 3.20 -20.42
N LEU A 401 18.25 2.14 -21.06
CA LEU A 401 19.25 2.23 -22.12
C LEU A 401 18.70 2.55 -23.51
N ASP A 402 17.38 2.31 -23.74
CA ASP A 402 16.71 2.74 -24.97
C ASP A 402 16.21 4.18 -24.84
N LYS A 403 16.82 5.07 -25.61
CA LYS A 403 16.48 6.50 -25.64
C LYS A 403 15.40 6.85 -26.67
N ASP A 404 15.09 5.94 -27.57
CA ASP A 404 14.18 6.16 -28.70
C ASP A 404 12.85 5.37 -28.54
N GLY A 405 12.76 4.49 -27.57
CA GLY A 405 11.58 3.67 -27.28
C GLY A 405 10.38 4.49 -26.77
N THR A 406 9.21 4.11 -27.24
CA THR A 406 7.93 4.73 -26.81
C THR A 406 7.23 3.96 -25.70
N SER A 407 7.74 2.77 -25.35
CA SER A 407 7.23 1.88 -24.32
C SER A 407 8.38 1.26 -23.54
N TYR A 408 8.14 0.96 -22.27
CA TYR A 408 9.10 0.25 -21.44
C TYR A 408 9.33 -1.18 -21.97
N ASP A 409 10.61 -1.56 -22.04
CA ASP A 409 11.04 -2.92 -22.38
C ASP A 409 12.20 -3.30 -21.43
N GLU A 410 12.04 -4.37 -20.69
CA GLU A 410 13.00 -4.86 -19.69
C GLU A 410 14.38 -5.18 -20.28
N ALA A 411 14.46 -5.40 -21.58
CA ALA A 411 15.74 -5.57 -22.28
C ALA A 411 16.67 -4.34 -22.16
N TYR A 412 16.10 -3.18 -21.91
CA TYR A 412 16.82 -1.92 -21.75
C TYR A 412 16.94 -1.46 -20.30
N ASP A 413 16.43 -2.20 -19.33
CA ASP A 413 16.61 -1.95 -17.92
C ASP A 413 17.96 -2.51 -17.46
N ASN A 414 18.90 -1.61 -17.13
CA ASN A 414 20.26 -2.00 -16.78
C ASN A 414 20.34 -2.86 -15.51
N GLN A 415 19.42 -2.69 -14.56
CA GLN A 415 19.39 -3.45 -13.32
C GLN A 415 18.85 -4.87 -13.55
N ILE A 416 17.81 -5.03 -14.37
CA ILE A 416 17.32 -6.34 -14.81
C ILE A 416 18.41 -7.08 -15.60
N GLN A 417 19.07 -6.40 -16.54
CA GLN A 417 20.16 -7.00 -17.30
C GLN A 417 21.32 -7.44 -16.41
N LYS A 418 21.63 -6.67 -15.36
CA LYS A 418 22.66 -7.06 -14.37
C LYS A 418 22.23 -8.27 -13.54
N ALA A 419 20.97 -8.37 -13.15
CA ALA A 419 20.45 -9.54 -12.45
C ALA A 419 20.55 -10.80 -13.32
N ILE A 420 20.17 -10.70 -14.58
CA ILE A 420 20.29 -11.79 -15.57
C ILE A 420 21.76 -12.23 -15.70
N GLU A 421 22.70 -11.30 -15.82
CA GLU A 421 24.14 -11.58 -15.88
C GLU A 421 24.59 -12.38 -14.66
N VAL A 422 24.29 -11.89 -13.44
CA VAL A 422 24.68 -12.52 -12.17
C VAL A 422 24.09 -13.93 -12.02
N LEU A 423 22.85 -14.12 -12.44
CA LEU A 423 22.20 -15.43 -12.34
C LEU A 423 22.69 -16.42 -13.38
N LYS A 424 23.02 -15.99 -14.59
CA LYS A 424 23.63 -16.85 -15.63
C LYS A 424 24.93 -17.50 -15.16
N ASP A 425 25.73 -16.75 -14.40
CA ASP A 425 26.98 -17.29 -13.84
C ASP A 425 26.74 -18.36 -12.75
N LYS A 426 25.56 -18.37 -12.12
CA LYS A 426 25.20 -19.32 -11.05
C LYS A 426 24.47 -20.57 -11.54
N ILE A 427 23.87 -20.54 -12.73
CA ILE A 427 23.13 -21.69 -13.32
C ILE A 427 23.97 -22.52 -14.31
N GLN A 428 25.22 -22.10 -14.57
CA GLN A 428 26.20 -22.85 -15.37
C GLN A 428 26.92 -23.87 -14.49
#